data_2b977bda8ee2efd989d06cbee78278e9
#
_entry.id   2b977bda8ee2efd989d06cbee78278e9
#
_cell.length_a   1.000
_cell.length_b   1.000
_cell.length_c   1.000
_cell.angle_alpha   90.00
_cell.angle_beta   90.00
_cell.angle_gamma   90.00
#
_symmetry.space_group_name_H-M   'P 1'
#
loop_
_entity.id
_entity.type
_entity.pdbx_description
1 polymer ?
#
loop_
_entity_poly.entity_id
_entity_poly.type
_entity_poly.pdbx_seq_one_letter_code
_entity_poly.pdbx_strand_id
1 'polypeptide(L)'
;MLLRILPAAMLASLALLSPATAQSQLPLESMQLRSLFRAPDAREEFVRQCVPHMVGRWAHPEAVCGCLHDHAAATIEDSDLRQAVLRGISETGVPTIETAWVPASKQSEIGPTFTKIAKPTLQCMFEPATN
;
A
#
# COMPACT_ATOMS: atom_id res chain seq x y z
N MET A 1 -86.34 6.79 -4.62
CA MET A 1 -85.97 6.45 -6.00
C MET A 1 -84.49 6.14 -5.96
N LEU A 2 -84.18 4.87 -5.98
CA LEU A 2 -83.59 4.16 -7.12
C LEU A 2 -82.17 4.69 -7.45
N LEU A 3 -81.11 3.99 -7.42
CA LEU A 3 -80.79 2.66 -7.90
C LEU A 3 -79.30 2.38 -7.52
N ARG A 4 -78.98 1.31 -6.85
CA ARG A 4 -78.18 0.18 -7.33
C ARG A 4 -77.06 0.56 -8.26
N ILE A 5 -75.80 0.24 -7.88
CA ILE A 5 -75.15 -0.97 -8.42
C ILE A 5 -73.77 -1.08 -7.78
N LEU A 6 -73.48 -2.19 -7.09
CA LEU A 6 -72.17 -2.83 -7.02
C LEU A 6 -71.91 -3.46 -8.39
N PRO A 7 -70.70 -3.62 -8.82
CA PRO A 7 -69.97 -4.82 -8.44
C PRO A 7 -68.44 -4.76 -8.42
N ALA A 8 -67.97 -5.81 -7.91
CA ALA A 8 -66.93 -6.68 -8.32
C ALA A 8 -65.52 -6.37 -7.83
N ALA A 9 -65.19 -7.21 -6.88
CA ALA A 9 -63.86 -7.62 -6.53
C ALA A 9 -63.03 -8.05 -7.76
N MET A 10 -61.84 -7.53 -7.87
CA MET A 10 -60.75 -8.19 -8.58
C MET A 10 -59.56 -8.22 -7.63
N LEU A 11 -59.42 -9.36 -7.01
CA LEU A 11 -58.19 -9.86 -6.38
C LEU A 11 -57.16 -10.06 -7.46
N ALA A 12 -56.26 -9.10 -7.67
CA ALA A 12 -55.05 -9.35 -8.40
C ALA A 12 -53.97 -9.79 -7.39
N SER A 13 -53.81 -11.08 -7.29
CA SER A 13 -52.67 -11.73 -6.62
C SER A 13 -51.43 -11.41 -7.40
N LEU A 14 -50.70 -10.39 -7.02
CA LEU A 14 -49.32 -10.21 -7.47
C LEU A 14 -48.44 -11.23 -6.75
N ALA A 15 -48.13 -12.29 -7.45
CA ALA A 15 -47.09 -13.21 -7.09
C ALA A 15 -45.77 -12.42 -6.99
N LEU A 16 -45.27 -12.28 -5.79
CA LEU A 16 -43.92 -11.88 -5.51
C LEU A 16 -42.99 -12.96 -6.02
N LEU A 17 -42.55 -12.83 -7.27
CA LEU A 17 -41.38 -13.51 -7.75
C LEU A 17 -40.18 -12.83 -7.10
N SER A 18 -39.75 -13.39 -5.99
CA SER A 18 -38.44 -13.13 -5.42
C SER A 18 -37.37 -13.63 -6.38
N PRO A 19 -36.49 -12.77 -6.90
CA PRO A 19 -35.28 -13.22 -7.55
C PRO A 19 -34.23 -13.46 -6.45
N ALA A 20 -34.39 -14.52 -5.69
CA ALA A 20 -33.40 -14.97 -4.74
C ALA A 20 -32.64 -16.14 -5.36
N THR A 21 -31.73 -15.89 -6.29
CA THR A 21 -30.69 -16.87 -6.63
C THR A 21 -29.66 -16.31 -7.62
N ALA A 22 -29.16 -15.10 -7.43
CA ALA A 22 -28.06 -14.61 -8.24
C ALA A 22 -26.82 -14.21 -7.42
N GLN A 23 -26.68 -14.71 -6.19
CA GLN A 23 -25.55 -14.32 -5.33
C GLN A 23 -24.57 -15.47 -5.01
N SER A 24 -24.70 -16.63 -5.63
CA SER A 24 -23.83 -17.78 -5.34
C SER A 24 -22.74 -18.04 -6.37
N GLN A 25 -22.55 -17.15 -7.32
CA GLN A 25 -21.46 -17.24 -8.28
C GLN A 25 -20.76 -15.88 -8.37
N LEU A 26 -20.06 -15.52 -7.29
CA LEU A 26 -18.93 -14.62 -7.43
C LEU A 26 -17.79 -15.49 -7.97
N PRO A 27 -17.53 -15.42 -9.27
CA PRO A 27 -16.65 -16.36 -9.88
C PRO A 27 -15.21 -16.02 -9.57
N LEU A 28 -14.38 -17.03 -9.64
CA LEU A 28 -12.92 -16.94 -9.68
C LEU A 28 -12.39 -15.79 -10.55
N GLU A 29 -13.13 -15.37 -11.57
CA GLU A 29 -12.80 -14.19 -12.40
C GLU A 29 -12.76 -12.88 -11.62
N SER A 30 -13.61 -12.67 -10.63
CA SER A 30 -13.57 -11.44 -9.82
C SER A 30 -12.36 -11.42 -8.87
N MET A 31 -11.87 -12.58 -8.46
CA MET A 31 -10.63 -12.70 -7.69
C MET A 31 -9.40 -12.47 -8.57
N GLN A 32 -9.41 -12.95 -9.81
CA GLN A 32 -8.34 -12.72 -10.77
C GLN A 32 -8.26 -11.26 -11.21
N LEU A 33 -9.41 -10.61 -11.45
CA LEU A 33 -9.44 -9.18 -11.73
C LEU A 33 -8.94 -8.34 -10.56
N ARG A 34 -9.26 -8.69 -9.33
CA ARG A 34 -8.72 -8.02 -8.14
C ARG A 34 -7.21 -8.17 -7.99
N SER A 35 -6.64 -9.30 -8.40
CA SER A 35 -5.19 -9.48 -8.38
C SER A 35 -4.48 -8.67 -9.46
N LEU A 36 -5.13 -8.43 -10.61
CA LEU A 36 -4.60 -7.58 -11.68
C LEU A 36 -4.64 -6.08 -11.32
N PHE A 37 -5.55 -5.67 -10.45
CA PHE A 37 -5.69 -4.29 -9.98
C PHE A 37 -5.22 -4.09 -8.54
N ARG A 38 -4.49 -5.06 -7.98
CA ARG A 38 -3.88 -4.88 -6.67
C ARG A 38 -2.83 -3.78 -6.80
N ALA A 39 -3.07 -2.67 -6.10
CA ALA A 39 -2.03 -1.66 -5.95
C ALA A 39 -0.77 -2.34 -5.40
N PRO A 40 0.40 -2.07 -5.99
CA PRO A 40 1.64 -2.65 -5.48
C PRO A 40 1.77 -2.32 -4.00
N ASP A 41 2.26 -3.27 -3.23
CA ASP A 41 2.60 -3.04 -1.83
C ASP A 41 3.63 -1.91 -1.75
N ALA A 42 3.51 -1.03 -0.76
CA ALA A 42 4.42 0.10 -0.59
C ALA A 42 5.90 -0.32 -0.56
N ARG A 43 6.17 -1.51 -0.02
CA ARG A 43 7.51 -2.11 -0.02
C ARG A 43 7.97 -2.51 -1.42
N GLU A 44 7.11 -3.16 -2.19
CA GLU A 44 7.42 -3.56 -3.57
C GLU A 44 7.67 -2.35 -4.46
N GLU A 45 6.84 -1.32 -4.30
CA GLU A 45 7.00 -0.04 -5.01
C GLU A 45 8.33 0.63 -4.67
N PHE A 46 8.68 0.69 -3.39
CA PHE A 46 9.96 1.22 -2.94
C PHE A 46 11.14 0.45 -3.53
N VAL A 47 11.12 -0.90 -3.45
CA VAL A 47 12.18 -1.75 -4.01
C VAL A 47 12.34 -1.49 -5.50
N ARG A 48 11.24 -1.40 -6.25
CA ARG A 48 11.26 -1.11 -7.68
C ARG A 48 11.94 0.22 -8.02
N GLN A 49 11.70 1.26 -7.21
CA GLN A 49 12.31 2.59 -7.40
C GLN A 49 13.78 2.62 -6.96
N CYS A 50 14.12 1.91 -5.90
CA CYS A 50 15.43 1.88 -5.31
C CYS A 50 16.46 1.08 -6.16
N VAL A 51 16.06 -0.08 -6.70
CA VAL A 51 16.95 -1.02 -7.40
C VAL A 51 17.78 -0.36 -8.51
N PRO A 52 17.26 0.50 -9.39
CA PRO A 52 18.06 1.15 -10.44
C PRO A 52 19.26 1.94 -9.90
N HIS A 53 19.17 2.48 -8.71
CA HIS A 53 20.25 3.23 -8.06
C HIS A 53 21.32 2.34 -7.41
N MET A 54 20.99 1.06 -7.22
CA MET A 54 21.87 0.05 -6.60
C MET A 54 22.58 -0.83 -7.61
N VAL A 55 22.05 -0.95 -8.83
CA VAL A 55 22.65 -1.74 -9.91
C VAL A 55 24.09 -1.25 -10.22
N GLY A 56 25.02 -2.20 -10.32
CA GLY A 56 26.43 -1.90 -10.56
C GLY A 56 27.21 -1.41 -9.33
N ARG A 57 26.52 -1.13 -8.21
CA ARG A 57 27.16 -0.75 -6.94
C ARG A 57 27.15 -1.89 -5.93
N TRP A 58 26.09 -2.71 -5.96
CA TRP A 58 25.87 -3.81 -5.01
C TRP A 58 25.54 -5.10 -5.75
N ALA A 59 26.01 -6.23 -5.19
CA ALA A 59 25.81 -7.54 -5.80
C ALA A 59 24.36 -8.00 -5.83
N HIS A 60 23.57 -7.58 -4.82
CA HIS A 60 22.17 -7.98 -4.64
C HIS A 60 21.26 -6.76 -4.41
N PRO A 61 21.00 -5.95 -5.45
CA PRO A 61 20.28 -4.70 -5.34
C PRO A 61 18.90 -4.82 -4.67
N GLU A 62 18.14 -5.86 -5.03
CA GLU A 62 16.79 -6.09 -4.47
C GLU A 62 16.85 -6.40 -2.97
N ALA A 63 17.80 -7.23 -2.55
CA ALA A 63 17.99 -7.56 -1.14
C ALA A 63 18.40 -6.33 -0.33
N VAL A 64 19.29 -5.50 -0.87
CA VAL A 64 19.72 -4.25 -0.23
C VAL A 64 18.51 -3.30 -0.08
N CYS A 65 17.76 -3.06 -1.15
CA CYS A 65 16.59 -2.19 -1.11
C CYS A 65 15.50 -2.70 -0.16
N GLY A 66 15.21 -3.99 -0.17
CA GLY A 66 14.27 -4.61 0.75
C GLY A 66 14.71 -4.45 2.21
N CYS A 67 15.97 -4.70 2.51
CA CYS A 67 16.56 -4.53 3.83
C CYS A 67 16.45 -3.07 4.31
N LEU A 68 16.77 -2.10 3.47
CA LEU A 68 16.70 -0.67 3.79
C LEU A 68 15.26 -0.24 4.10
N HIS A 69 14.30 -0.70 3.31
CA HIS A 69 12.88 -0.43 3.57
C HIS A 69 12.43 -0.98 4.92
N ASP A 70 12.67 -2.27 5.14
CA ASP A 70 12.19 -2.98 6.34
C ASP A 70 12.84 -2.40 7.58
N HIS A 71 14.11 -2.00 7.46
CA HIS A 71 14.83 -1.36 8.55
C HIS A 71 14.29 0.03 8.88
N ALA A 72 14.05 0.88 7.88
CA ALA A 72 13.45 2.19 8.09
C ALA A 72 12.04 2.06 8.70
N ALA A 73 11.25 1.09 8.24
CA ALA A 73 9.92 0.81 8.78
C ALA A 73 9.94 0.38 10.24
N ALA A 74 10.94 -0.41 10.64
CA ALA A 74 11.08 -0.93 12.01
C ALA A 74 11.67 0.10 12.99
N THR A 75 12.52 1.02 12.50
CA THR A 75 13.33 1.91 13.36
C THR A 75 12.76 3.31 13.48
N ILE A 76 12.11 3.82 12.43
CA ILE A 76 11.58 5.19 12.40
C ILE A 76 10.09 5.15 12.68
N GLU A 77 9.70 5.52 13.90
CA GLU A 77 8.29 5.54 14.33
C GLU A 77 7.50 6.67 13.68
N ASP A 78 8.10 7.85 13.54
CA ASP A 78 7.46 9.01 12.93
C ASP A 78 7.27 8.79 11.42
N SER A 79 6.03 8.88 10.95
CA SER A 79 5.67 8.61 9.56
C SER A 79 6.27 9.60 8.56
N ASP A 80 6.37 10.88 8.92
CA ASP A 80 6.90 11.91 8.02
C ASP A 80 8.41 11.72 7.82
N LEU A 81 9.13 11.48 8.92
CA LEU A 81 10.56 11.20 8.87
C LEU A 81 10.86 9.87 8.15
N ARG A 82 10.05 8.84 8.39
CA ARG A 82 10.18 7.56 7.69
C ARG A 82 9.98 7.71 6.19
N GLN A 83 8.93 8.42 5.77
CA GLN A 83 8.68 8.68 4.36
C GLN A 83 9.79 9.51 3.73
N ALA A 84 10.30 10.52 4.42
CA ALA A 84 11.42 11.34 3.93
C ALA A 84 12.70 10.52 3.72
N VAL A 85 13.06 9.61 4.64
CA VAL A 85 14.18 8.68 4.47
C VAL A 85 13.97 7.73 3.30
N LEU A 86 12.80 7.09 3.22
CA LEU A 86 12.50 6.16 2.14
C LEU A 86 12.52 6.87 0.78
N ARG A 87 12.00 8.08 0.70
CA ARG A 87 12.06 8.91 -0.50
C ARG A 87 13.51 9.20 -0.89
N GLY A 88 14.34 9.63 0.04
CA GLY A 88 15.76 9.87 -0.22
C GLY A 88 16.47 8.64 -0.78
N ILE A 89 16.24 7.47 -0.18
CA ILE A 89 16.82 6.22 -0.66
C ILE A 89 16.30 5.85 -2.06
N SER A 90 15.00 5.96 -2.28
CA SER A 90 14.40 5.60 -3.58
C SER A 90 14.83 6.52 -4.73
N GLU A 91 15.13 7.78 -4.45
CA GLU A 91 15.54 8.77 -5.45
C GLU A 91 17.06 8.80 -5.69
N THR A 92 17.87 8.46 -4.70
CA THR A 92 19.34 8.64 -4.78
C THR A 92 20.14 7.37 -4.53
N GLY A 93 19.52 6.34 -3.98
CA GLY A 93 20.21 5.12 -3.55
C GLY A 93 21.00 5.28 -2.25
N VAL A 94 20.86 6.38 -1.55
CA VAL A 94 21.51 6.64 -0.25
C VAL A 94 20.49 7.25 0.74
N PRO A 95 20.63 6.96 2.04
CA PRO A 95 19.79 7.60 3.06
C PRO A 95 20.05 9.10 3.08
N THR A 96 19.08 9.87 2.64
CA THR A 96 19.07 11.33 2.70
C THR A 96 17.71 11.81 3.18
N ILE A 97 17.66 12.94 3.85
CA ILE A 97 16.42 13.64 4.21
C ILE A 97 16.61 15.10 3.84
N GLU A 98 15.84 15.56 2.88
CA GLU A 98 15.79 17.00 2.61
C GLU A 98 14.83 17.67 3.60
N THR A 99 15.27 18.78 4.15
CA THR A 99 14.51 19.55 5.13
C THR A 99 13.12 19.92 4.62
N ALA A 100 12.99 20.21 3.32
CA ALA A 100 11.73 20.55 2.68
C ALA A 100 10.68 19.41 2.70
N TRP A 101 11.10 18.16 2.89
CA TRP A 101 10.17 17.01 2.98
C TRP A 101 9.61 16.78 4.38
N VAL A 102 10.16 17.48 5.36
CA VAL A 102 9.80 17.29 6.77
C VAL A 102 9.08 18.54 7.28
N PRO A 103 7.94 18.40 7.95
CA PRO A 103 7.24 19.51 8.57
C PRO A 103 8.17 20.31 9.49
N ALA A 104 8.02 21.64 9.52
CA ALA A 104 8.90 22.54 10.29
C ALA A 104 9.01 22.14 11.77
N SER A 105 7.93 21.63 12.35
CA SER A 105 7.89 21.17 13.75
C SER A 105 8.74 19.93 14.04
N LYS A 106 9.17 19.20 12.99
CA LYS A 106 9.92 17.94 13.12
C LYS A 106 11.33 18.00 12.56
N GLN A 107 11.76 19.15 12.05
CA GLN A 107 13.08 19.30 11.45
C GLN A 107 14.23 19.07 12.43
N SER A 108 14.02 19.34 13.71
CA SER A 108 15.00 19.04 14.77
C SER A 108 15.24 17.53 14.95
N GLU A 109 14.31 16.68 14.51
CA GLU A 109 14.40 15.22 14.62
C GLU A 109 15.17 14.57 13.47
N ILE A 110 15.54 15.33 12.43
CA ILE A 110 16.28 14.81 11.27
C ILE A 110 17.61 14.20 11.70
N GLY A 111 18.42 14.92 12.46
CA GLY A 111 19.72 14.47 12.96
C GLY A 111 19.63 13.20 13.83
N PRO A 112 18.78 13.18 14.87
CA PRO A 112 18.52 11.99 15.66
C PRO A 112 18.06 10.78 14.83
N THR A 113 17.22 11.01 13.80
CA THR A 113 16.76 9.95 12.90
C THR A 113 17.94 9.34 12.13
N PHE A 114 18.82 10.15 11.56
CA PHE A 114 20.03 9.65 10.91
C PHE A 114 20.91 8.82 11.85
N THR A 115 21.07 9.24 13.07
CA THR A 115 21.84 8.48 14.06
C THR A 115 21.27 7.08 14.30
N LYS A 116 19.94 6.97 14.35
CA LYS A 116 19.25 5.69 14.56
C LYS A 116 19.43 4.73 13.38
N ILE A 117 19.41 5.24 12.15
CA ILE A 117 19.44 4.39 10.95
C ILE A 117 20.84 4.15 10.38
N ALA A 118 21.85 4.90 10.79
CA ALA A 118 23.20 4.82 10.21
C ALA A 118 23.80 3.42 10.26
N LYS A 119 23.89 2.80 11.43
CA LYS A 119 24.48 1.47 11.59
C LYS A 119 23.73 0.40 10.82
N PRO A 120 22.43 0.28 10.95
CA PRO A 120 21.66 -0.73 10.22
C PRO A 120 21.63 -0.51 8.71
N THR A 121 21.66 0.74 8.24
CA THR A 121 21.81 1.03 6.82
C THR A 121 23.10 0.44 6.28
N LEU A 122 24.20 0.61 7.00
CA LEU A 122 25.48 -0.01 6.63
C LEU A 122 25.40 -1.53 6.61
N GLN A 123 24.71 -2.14 7.57
CA GLN A 123 24.49 -3.59 7.58
C GLN A 123 23.73 -4.06 6.33
N CYS A 124 22.66 -3.38 5.95
CA CYS A 124 21.93 -3.71 4.72
C CYS A 124 22.81 -3.64 3.47
N MET A 125 23.72 -2.68 3.40
CA MET A 125 24.58 -2.47 2.24
C MET A 125 25.69 -3.50 2.13
N PHE A 126 26.30 -3.91 3.24
CA PHE A 126 27.46 -4.79 3.25
C PHE A 126 27.13 -6.24 3.61
N GLU A 127 26.07 -6.48 4.34
CA GLU A 127 25.63 -7.79 4.79
C GLU A 127 24.13 -7.98 4.54
N PRO A 128 23.67 -7.86 3.27
CA PRO A 128 22.25 -8.07 3.00
C PRO A 128 21.88 -9.50 3.39
N ALA A 129 20.80 -9.67 4.15
CA ALA A 129 20.27 -10.96 4.47
C ALA A 129 19.96 -11.74 3.19
N THR A 130 20.74 -12.73 2.90
CA THR A 130 20.50 -13.68 1.80
C THR A 130 19.46 -14.67 2.31
N ASN A 131 18.22 -14.49 1.89
CA ASN A 131 17.17 -15.50 2.04
C ASN A 131 17.19 -16.44 0.84
#